data_531ef5771b671325979e7fe43b99dece
#
_entry.id   531ef5771b671325979e7fe43b99dece
#
_cell.length_a   1.000
_cell.length_b   1.000
_cell.length_c   1.000
_cell.angle_alpha   90.00
_cell.angle_beta   90.00
_cell.angle_gamma   90.00
#
_symmetry.space_group_name_H-M   'P 1'
#
loop_
_entity.id
_entity.type
_entity.pdbx_description
1 polymer ?
#
loop_
_entity_poly.entity_id
_entity_poly.type
_entity_poly.pdbx_seq_one_letter_code
_entity_poly.pdbx_strand_id
1 'polypeptide(L)'
;MSSEHGPDRHRWLISYADYMTLLCAFFIMLYSVQLLNEEQYQAVQDVLGGIFTTPAQQILPQPEVSTTILDHNNGVMPLYQTVKQQLQVFIDSNELNLEQEGEWIKIRLKTDTLFPAGGWEINDEMMDMIEQLAVVVRPIPNEINIEGHTDDVPISTRIIVSNWDLSVLRAVAVVRAFELFGVAPQRMAAVGFSYHKPLFANDSDEHRLANRRVEILIKQGSVNQPWAREETVK
;
A
#
# COMPACT_ATOMS: atom_id res chain seq x y z
N MET A 1 65.53 -31.38 -35.13
CA MET A 1 64.95 -30.03 -34.91
C MET A 1 63.52 -30.22 -34.47
N SER A 2 63.32 -30.26 -33.17
CA SER A 2 62.06 -30.45 -32.55
C SER A 2 61.49 -29.05 -32.22
N SER A 3 60.37 -28.67 -32.85
CA SER A 3 59.67 -27.46 -32.59
C SER A 3 58.81 -27.67 -31.32
N GLU A 4 59.22 -27.12 -30.17
CA GLU A 4 58.48 -27.02 -28.99
C GLU A 4 57.33 -26.01 -29.23
N HIS A 5 56.11 -26.55 -29.25
CA HIS A 5 54.89 -25.71 -29.16
C HIS A 5 54.80 -25.21 -27.73
N GLY A 6 55.05 -23.91 -27.54
CA GLY A 6 54.88 -23.26 -26.27
C GLY A 6 53.41 -23.35 -25.80
N PRO A 7 53.15 -23.41 -24.48
CA PRO A 7 51.79 -23.56 -23.94
C PRO A 7 50.92 -22.39 -24.37
N ASP A 8 49.73 -22.70 -24.90
CA ASP A 8 48.71 -21.79 -25.42
C ASP A 8 48.40 -20.64 -24.44
N ARG A 9 49.01 -19.50 -24.65
CA ARG A 9 48.78 -18.27 -23.86
C ARG A 9 47.35 -17.74 -23.96
N HIS A 10 46.51 -18.34 -24.80
CA HIS A 10 45.18 -17.85 -25.12
C HIS A 10 44.05 -18.77 -24.63
N ARG A 11 44.32 -19.83 -23.89
CA ARG A 11 43.26 -20.73 -23.36
C ARG A 11 42.28 -20.03 -22.45
N TRP A 12 42.69 -19.01 -21.71
CA TRP A 12 41.84 -18.21 -20.89
C TRP A 12 40.84 -17.38 -21.70
N LEU A 13 41.20 -16.98 -22.95
CA LEU A 13 40.28 -16.23 -23.84
C LEU A 13 39.06 -17.06 -24.23
N ILE A 14 39.17 -18.36 -24.35
CA ILE A 14 38.05 -19.26 -24.66
C ILE A 14 37.06 -19.26 -23.49
N SER A 15 37.57 -19.43 -22.25
CA SER A 15 36.73 -19.39 -21.05
C SER A 15 36.11 -18.02 -20.83
N TYR A 16 36.82 -16.94 -21.16
CA TYR A 16 36.30 -15.58 -21.08
C TYR A 16 35.19 -15.33 -22.12
N ALA A 17 35.40 -15.81 -23.37
CA ALA A 17 34.38 -15.69 -24.41
C ALA A 17 33.10 -16.47 -24.06
N ASP A 18 33.24 -17.68 -23.51
CA ASP A 18 32.11 -18.49 -23.05
C ASP A 18 31.36 -17.79 -21.91
N TYR A 19 32.04 -17.25 -20.90
CA TYR A 19 31.45 -16.46 -19.83
C TYR A 19 30.67 -15.24 -20.37
N MET A 20 31.25 -14.49 -21.31
CA MET A 20 30.60 -13.32 -21.89
C MET A 20 29.37 -13.69 -22.71
N THR A 21 29.37 -14.80 -23.43
CA THR A 21 28.20 -15.26 -24.18
C THR A 21 27.08 -15.71 -23.25
N LEU A 22 27.39 -16.41 -22.15
CA LEU A 22 26.41 -16.80 -21.15
C LEU A 22 25.84 -15.58 -20.42
N LEU A 23 26.68 -14.60 -20.10
CA LEU A 23 26.23 -13.34 -19.48
C LEU A 23 25.31 -12.57 -20.41
N CYS A 24 25.62 -12.44 -21.69
CA CYS A 24 24.75 -11.80 -22.67
C CYS A 24 23.43 -12.55 -22.83
N ALA A 25 23.44 -13.88 -22.92
CA ALA A 25 22.24 -14.70 -22.99
C ALA A 25 21.37 -14.52 -21.77
N PHE A 26 21.98 -14.45 -20.58
CA PHE A 26 21.24 -14.18 -19.33
C PHE A 26 20.53 -12.80 -19.33
N PHE A 27 21.22 -11.74 -19.76
CA PHE A 27 20.62 -10.42 -19.87
C PHE A 27 19.51 -10.34 -20.93
N ILE A 28 19.68 -11.03 -22.08
CA ILE A 28 18.65 -11.11 -23.10
C ILE A 28 17.41 -11.84 -22.54
N MET A 29 17.61 -12.91 -21.76
CA MET A 29 16.52 -13.61 -21.08
C MET A 29 15.79 -12.70 -20.08
N LEU A 30 16.52 -11.97 -19.24
CA LEU A 30 15.92 -11.01 -18.30
C LEU A 30 15.16 -9.90 -19.02
N TYR A 31 15.73 -9.37 -20.11
CA TYR A 31 15.07 -8.35 -20.93
C TYR A 31 13.79 -8.87 -21.57
N SER A 32 13.80 -10.11 -22.05
CA SER A 32 12.61 -10.77 -22.62
C SER A 32 11.48 -10.92 -21.60
N VAL A 33 11.81 -11.19 -20.32
CA VAL A 33 10.82 -11.29 -19.24
C VAL A 33 10.19 -9.94 -18.92
N GLN A 34 10.92 -8.83 -19.06
CA GLN A 34 10.39 -7.47 -18.85
C GLN A 34 9.39 -7.02 -19.93
N LEU A 35 9.44 -7.64 -21.12
CA LEU A 35 8.51 -7.32 -22.23
C LEU A 35 7.19 -8.09 -22.16
N LEU A 36 7.02 -9.01 -21.20
CA LEU A 36 5.78 -9.72 -21.00
C LEU A 36 4.75 -8.76 -20.39
N ASN A 37 3.66 -8.50 -21.12
CA ASN A 37 2.49 -7.79 -20.61
C ASN A 37 1.82 -8.61 -19.48
N GLU A 38 1.13 -7.94 -18.56
CA GLU A 38 0.45 -8.56 -17.41
C GLU A 38 -0.48 -9.74 -17.79
N GLU A 39 -1.09 -9.71 -18.98
CA GLU A 39 -1.90 -10.80 -19.51
C GLU A 39 -1.12 -12.10 -19.76
N GLN A 40 0.17 -12.01 -20.11
CA GLN A 40 1.01 -13.17 -20.33
C GLN A 40 1.55 -13.76 -19.03
N TYR A 41 1.70 -12.95 -17.99
CA TYR A 41 2.04 -13.42 -16.64
C TYR A 41 0.94 -14.30 -16.04
N GLN A 42 -0.32 -13.96 -16.25
CA GLN A 42 -1.46 -14.75 -15.78
C GLN A 42 -1.53 -16.12 -16.48
N ALA A 43 -1.29 -16.17 -17.78
CA ALA A 43 -1.28 -17.45 -18.52
C ALA A 43 -0.17 -18.40 -18.03
N VAL A 44 0.99 -17.88 -17.63
CA VAL A 44 2.09 -18.69 -17.06
C VAL A 44 1.76 -19.16 -15.64
N GLN A 45 1.10 -18.34 -14.82
CA GLN A 45 0.65 -18.72 -13.47
C GLN A 45 -0.42 -19.80 -13.52
N ASP A 46 -1.36 -19.74 -14.46
CA ASP A 46 -2.41 -20.74 -14.62
C ASP A 46 -1.85 -22.11 -15.03
N VAL A 47 -0.84 -22.12 -15.92
CA VAL A 47 -0.16 -23.35 -16.35
C VAL A 47 0.68 -23.95 -15.21
N LEU A 48 1.40 -23.13 -14.46
CA LEU A 48 2.23 -23.60 -13.34
C LEU A 48 1.35 -23.98 -12.13
N GLY A 49 0.29 -23.25 -11.85
CA GLY A 49 -0.67 -23.55 -10.80
C GLY A 49 -1.35 -24.91 -11.02
N GLY A 50 -1.70 -25.24 -12.27
CA GLY A 50 -2.29 -26.53 -12.64
C GLY A 50 -1.36 -27.75 -12.44
N ILE A 51 -0.04 -27.54 -12.43
CA ILE A 51 0.95 -28.64 -12.26
C ILE A 51 1.18 -28.94 -10.77
N PHE A 52 0.97 -28.00 -9.87
CA PHE A 52 1.24 -28.14 -8.43
C PHE A 52 0.00 -28.39 -7.58
N THR A 53 -1.20 -28.45 -8.15
CA THR A 53 -2.40 -28.84 -7.41
C THR A 53 -2.51 -30.36 -7.31
N THR A 54 -2.11 -30.91 -6.18
CA THR A 54 -2.37 -32.30 -5.78
C THR A 54 -3.88 -32.47 -5.51
N PRO A 55 -4.54 -33.52 -6.04
CA PRO A 55 -5.96 -33.74 -5.80
C PRO A 55 -6.16 -34.41 -4.43
N ALA A 56 -6.46 -33.62 -3.41
CA ALA A 56 -7.02 -34.11 -2.17
C ALA A 56 -7.75 -33.00 -1.41
N GLN A 57 -9.07 -32.93 -1.59
CA GLN A 57 -10.03 -32.98 -0.49
C GLN A 57 -11.43 -32.60 -0.98
N GLN A 58 -12.30 -33.60 -1.04
CA GLN A 58 -13.74 -33.38 -1.06
C GLN A 58 -14.12 -32.71 0.26
N ILE A 59 -14.60 -31.50 0.19
CA ILE A 59 -15.05 -30.71 1.33
C ILE A 59 -16.56 -30.59 1.28
N LEU A 60 -17.16 -30.94 2.43
CA LEU A 60 -18.56 -30.75 2.80
C LEU A 60 -19.05 -29.32 2.51
N PRO A 61 -20.33 -29.11 2.19
CA PRO A 61 -20.87 -27.81 1.86
C PRO A 61 -20.89 -26.91 3.09
N GLN A 62 -20.08 -25.88 3.08
CA GLN A 62 -20.23 -24.71 3.98
C GLN A 62 -21.24 -23.73 3.39
N PRO A 63 -22.02 -23.02 4.23
CA PRO A 63 -22.99 -22.05 3.76
C PRO A 63 -22.28 -20.92 2.98
N GLU A 64 -22.75 -20.71 1.76
CA GLU A 64 -22.28 -19.64 0.87
C GLU A 64 -22.50 -18.29 1.52
N VAL A 65 -21.45 -17.74 2.12
CA VAL A 65 -21.32 -16.30 2.27
C VAL A 65 -21.03 -15.78 0.88
N SER A 66 -21.99 -15.11 0.27
CA SER A 66 -21.85 -14.51 -1.04
C SER A 66 -20.71 -13.50 -1.06
N THR A 67 -19.50 -13.99 -1.28
CA THR A 67 -18.36 -13.20 -1.70
C THR A 67 -18.51 -12.91 -3.19
N THR A 68 -19.41 -11.98 -3.54
CA THR A 68 -19.39 -11.35 -4.83
C THR A 68 -18.20 -10.38 -4.85
N ILE A 69 -17.01 -10.92 -5.04
CA ILE A 69 -15.79 -10.13 -5.15
C ILE A 69 -15.21 -10.33 -6.57
N LEU A 70 -15.53 -9.36 -7.43
CA LEU A 70 -14.62 -8.66 -8.31
C LEU A 70 -13.70 -9.54 -9.16
N ASP A 71 -14.31 -10.26 -10.10
CA ASP A 71 -13.61 -10.76 -11.29
C ASP A 71 -13.09 -9.55 -12.10
N HIS A 72 -11.78 -9.44 -12.25
CA HIS A 72 -11.06 -8.29 -12.84
C HIS A 72 -11.38 -8.00 -14.33
N ASN A 73 -12.27 -8.78 -14.96
CA ASN A 73 -12.54 -8.69 -16.41
C ASN A 73 -13.98 -8.40 -16.82
N ASN A 74 -14.90 -8.10 -15.90
CA ASN A 74 -16.28 -7.77 -16.25
C ASN A 74 -16.70 -6.40 -15.69
N GLY A 75 -16.24 -5.30 -16.31
CA GLY A 75 -16.89 -4.00 -16.19
C GLY A 75 -16.95 -3.38 -14.78
N VAL A 76 -16.14 -3.87 -13.84
CA VAL A 76 -16.06 -3.33 -12.48
C VAL A 76 -15.24 -2.05 -12.53
N MET A 77 -15.82 -0.96 -12.02
CA MET A 77 -15.11 0.31 -11.90
C MET A 77 -13.83 0.11 -11.09
N PRO A 78 -12.68 0.66 -11.53
CA PRO A 78 -11.46 0.62 -10.73
C PRO A 78 -11.74 1.13 -9.30
N LEU A 79 -11.12 0.52 -8.29
CA LEU A 79 -11.32 0.87 -6.88
C LEU A 79 -11.26 2.39 -6.64
N TYR A 80 -10.32 3.07 -7.29
CA TYR A 80 -10.18 4.53 -7.23
C TYR A 80 -11.47 5.25 -7.66
N GLN A 81 -12.10 4.83 -8.75
CA GLN A 81 -13.33 5.46 -9.24
C GLN A 81 -14.51 5.22 -8.29
N THR A 82 -14.60 4.03 -7.70
CA THR A 82 -15.62 3.70 -6.70
C THR A 82 -15.47 4.59 -5.46
N VAL A 83 -14.24 4.68 -4.92
CA VAL A 83 -13.93 5.53 -3.76
C VAL A 83 -14.20 7.00 -4.10
N LYS A 84 -13.75 7.47 -5.27
CA LYS A 84 -13.97 8.85 -5.72
C LYS A 84 -15.46 9.19 -5.81
N GLN A 85 -16.27 8.32 -6.40
CA GLN A 85 -17.72 8.56 -6.54
C GLN A 85 -18.42 8.67 -5.18
N GLN A 86 -18.06 7.82 -4.24
CA GLN A 86 -18.66 7.81 -2.91
C GLN A 86 -18.21 9.00 -2.05
N LEU A 87 -17.01 9.52 -2.28
CA LEU A 87 -16.45 10.66 -1.54
C LEU A 87 -16.60 12.00 -2.28
N GLN A 88 -17.33 12.05 -3.40
CA GLN A 88 -17.43 13.24 -4.25
C GLN A 88 -17.90 14.47 -3.48
N VAL A 89 -18.86 14.32 -2.57
CA VAL A 89 -19.40 15.43 -1.75
C VAL A 89 -18.30 16.10 -0.91
N PHE A 90 -17.42 15.31 -0.30
CA PHE A 90 -16.31 15.81 0.52
C PHE A 90 -15.15 16.37 -0.30
N ILE A 91 -14.98 15.87 -1.53
CA ILE A 91 -14.01 16.42 -2.48
C ILE A 91 -14.47 17.79 -2.94
N ASP A 92 -15.75 17.96 -3.27
CA ASP A 92 -16.34 19.20 -3.74
C ASP A 92 -16.38 20.28 -2.64
N SER A 93 -16.56 19.88 -1.37
CA SER A 93 -16.47 20.78 -0.22
C SER A 93 -15.05 21.13 0.21
N ASN A 94 -14.02 20.53 -0.46
CA ASN A 94 -12.60 20.70 -0.13
C ASN A 94 -12.22 20.28 1.31
N GLU A 95 -12.99 19.36 1.89
CA GLU A 95 -12.70 18.75 3.19
C GLU A 95 -11.64 17.67 3.10
N LEU A 96 -11.60 16.96 1.98
CA LEU A 96 -10.57 15.97 1.67
C LEU A 96 -10.02 16.12 0.25
N ASN A 97 -8.81 15.62 0.05
CA ASN A 97 -8.20 15.48 -1.27
C ASN A 97 -8.00 13.98 -1.55
N LEU A 98 -8.34 13.55 -2.78
CA LEU A 98 -8.18 12.17 -3.24
C LEU A 98 -7.19 12.12 -4.39
N GLU A 99 -6.10 11.40 -4.20
CA GLU A 99 -5.04 11.21 -5.20
C GLU A 99 -4.78 9.71 -5.41
N GLN A 100 -4.27 9.37 -6.58
CA GLN A 100 -3.76 8.03 -6.88
C GLN A 100 -2.26 8.12 -7.15
N GLU A 101 -1.49 7.37 -6.38
CA GLU A 101 -0.05 7.32 -6.54
C GLU A 101 0.44 5.86 -6.55
N GLY A 102 0.81 5.37 -7.75
CA GLY A 102 1.21 3.98 -7.95
C GLY A 102 0.12 3.01 -7.51
N GLU A 103 0.46 2.13 -6.58
CA GLU A 103 -0.45 1.13 -6.01
C GLU A 103 -1.35 1.68 -4.88
N TRP A 104 -1.27 2.96 -4.55
CA TRP A 104 -1.97 3.54 -3.41
C TRP A 104 -3.02 4.56 -3.84
N ILE A 105 -4.19 4.46 -3.24
CA ILE A 105 -5.19 5.52 -3.21
C ILE A 105 -4.95 6.29 -1.92
N LYS A 106 -4.67 7.59 -2.04
CA LYS A 106 -4.41 8.50 -0.92
C LYS A 106 -5.62 9.40 -0.69
N ILE A 107 -6.17 9.32 0.51
CA ILE A 107 -7.20 10.23 1.00
C ILE A 107 -6.52 11.14 2.03
N ARG A 108 -6.41 12.42 1.70
CA ARG A 108 -5.74 13.40 2.57
C ARG A 108 -6.78 14.24 3.28
N LEU A 109 -6.69 14.28 4.61
CA LEU A 109 -7.54 15.06 5.51
C LEU A 109 -6.73 16.17 6.16
N LYS A 110 -7.30 17.38 6.24
CA LYS A 110 -6.66 18.48 6.97
C LYS A 110 -6.80 18.26 8.47
N THR A 111 -5.69 18.33 9.20
CA THR A 111 -5.67 18.07 10.64
C THR A 111 -6.47 19.09 11.42
N ASP A 112 -6.45 20.37 11.01
CA ASP A 112 -7.08 21.47 11.75
C ASP A 112 -8.61 21.40 11.75
N THR A 113 -9.22 20.70 10.80
CA THR A 113 -10.64 20.38 10.82
C THR A 113 -10.93 19.13 11.64
N LEU A 114 -10.05 18.13 11.54
CA LEU A 114 -10.26 16.82 12.14
C LEU A 114 -10.02 16.81 13.66
N PHE A 115 -9.07 17.62 14.15
CA PHE A 115 -8.65 17.64 15.55
C PHE A 115 -8.61 19.07 16.11
N PRO A 116 -8.81 19.26 17.43
CA PRO A 116 -8.55 20.54 18.06
C PRO A 116 -7.06 20.89 18.00
N ALA A 117 -6.74 22.16 18.15
CA ALA A 117 -5.36 22.64 18.11
C ALA A 117 -4.48 21.92 19.14
N GLY A 118 -3.40 21.28 18.66
CA GLY A 118 -2.50 20.49 19.50
C GLY A 118 -3.12 19.20 20.05
N GLY A 119 -4.36 18.87 19.71
CA GLY A 119 -5.05 17.67 20.13
C GLY A 119 -4.91 16.49 19.15
N TRP A 120 -5.42 15.34 19.59
CA TRP A 120 -5.49 14.09 18.81
C TRP A 120 -6.86 13.41 18.89
N GLU A 121 -7.79 13.94 19.67
CA GLU A 121 -9.17 13.46 19.71
C GLU A 121 -9.94 14.03 18.53
N ILE A 122 -10.65 13.18 17.79
CA ILE A 122 -11.42 13.62 16.62
C ILE A 122 -12.59 14.51 17.11
N ASN A 123 -12.78 15.64 16.45
CA ASN A 123 -13.91 16.52 16.71
C ASN A 123 -15.23 15.80 16.42
N ASP A 124 -16.24 15.98 17.28
CA ASP A 124 -17.55 15.33 17.13
C ASP A 124 -18.18 15.63 15.76
N GLU A 125 -18.02 16.87 15.26
CA GLU A 125 -18.51 17.29 13.94
C GLU A 125 -17.88 16.53 12.78
N MET A 126 -16.65 15.98 12.97
CA MET A 126 -15.93 15.22 11.96
C MET A 126 -16.17 13.72 12.06
N MET A 127 -16.79 13.24 13.13
CA MET A 127 -17.08 11.81 13.30
C MET A 127 -17.98 11.27 12.19
N ASP A 128 -18.98 12.05 11.75
CA ASP A 128 -19.87 11.66 10.64
C ASP A 128 -19.11 11.48 9.33
N MET A 129 -18.13 12.34 9.05
CA MET A 129 -17.26 12.19 7.87
C MET A 129 -16.39 10.94 7.99
N ILE A 130 -15.80 10.69 9.16
CA ILE A 130 -14.99 9.48 9.42
C ILE A 130 -15.85 8.21 9.30
N GLU A 131 -17.10 8.23 9.78
CA GLU A 131 -18.05 7.13 9.59
C GLU A 131 -18.30 6.85 8.11
N GLN A 132 -18.57 7.89 7.31
CA GLN A 132 -18.79 7.74 5.87
C GLN A 132 -17.53 7.19 5.15
N LEU A 133 -16.35 7.66 5.51
CA LEU A 133 -15.08 7.09 5.02
C LEU A 133 -14.96 5.60 5.41
N ALA A 134 -15.27 5.26 6.65
CA ALA A 134 -15.24 3.88 7.13
C ALA A 134 -16.22 2.98 6.36
N VAL A 135 -17.44 3.46 6.07
CA VAL A 135 -18.43 2.73 5.25
C VAL A 135 -17.89 2.43 3.86
N VAL A 136 -17.17 3.38 3.25
CA VAL A 136 -16.54 3.19 1.93
C VAL A 136 -15.45 2.14 1.97
N VAL A 137 -14.57 2.17 2.98
CA VAL A 137 -13.41 1.28 3.06
C VAL A 137 -13.70 -0.08 3.71
N ARG A 138 -14.79 -0.19 4.48
CA ARG A 138 -15.15 -1.43 5.18
C ARG A 138 -15.31 -2.65 4.27
N PRO A 139 -16.03 -2.57 3.12
CA PRO A 139 -16.23 -3.72 2.24
C PRO A 139 -14.98 -4.07 1.41
N ILE A 140 -13.99 -3.20 1.36
CA ILE A 140 -12.77 -3.37 0.56
C ILE A 140 -11.78 -4.19 1.39
N PRO A 141 -11.28 -5.35 0.92
CA PRO A 141 -10.37 -6.21 1.71
C PRO A 141 -8.93 -5.71 1.75
N ASN A 142 -8.64 -4.57 1.16
CA ASN A 142 -7.30 -4.03 0.95
C ASN A 142 -6.64 -3.54 2.24
N GLU A 143 -5.31 -3.51 2.24
CA GLU A 143 -4.49 -2.93 3.29
C GLU A 143 -4.71 -1.42 3.39
N ILE A 144 -4.79 -0.91 4.62
CA ILE A 144 -5.01 0.51 4.91
C ILE A 144 -3.91 0.99 5.85
N ASN A 145 -3.13 1.98 5.42
CA ASN A 145 -2.16 2.66 6.26
C ASN A 145 -2.68 4.07 6.58
N ILE A 146 -2.74 4.43 7.85
CA ILE A 146 -3.10 5.76 8.32
C ILE A 146 -1.82 6.47 8.76
N GLU A 147 -1.45 7.52 8.02
CA GLU A 147 -0.22 8.28 8.24
C GLU A 147 -0.53 9.65 8.84
N GLY A 148 0.08 9.95 10.00
CA GLY A 148 0.00 11.25 10.66
C GLY A 148 1.22 12.10 10.34
N HIS A 149 0.99 13.38 10.02
CA HIS A 149 2.02 14.37 9.73
C HIS A 149 1.78 15.65 10.51
N THR A 150 2.86 16.34 10.87
CA THR A 150 2.84 17.64 11.52
C THR A 150 3.63 18.68 10.70
N ASP A 151 3.52 19.93 11.07
CA ASP A 151 4.49 20.94 10.71
C ASP A 151 5.75 20.85 11.61
N ASP A 152 6.69 21.76 11.44
CA ASP A 152 7.96 21.84 12.18
C ASP A 152 7.85 22.59 13.52
N VAL A 153 6.67 23.14 13.86
CA VAL A 153 6.46 23.84 15.12
C VAL A 153 6.56 22.84 16.27
N PRO A 154 7.50 23.04 17.22
CA PRO A 154 7.64 22.10 18.32
C PRO A 154 6.40 22.10 19.22
N ILE A 155 5.95 20.90 19.60
CA ILE A 155 4.91 20.72 20.59
C ILE A 155 5.50 19.99 21.81
N SER A 156 5.12 20.43 22.99
CA SER A 156 5.43 19.72 24.23
C SER A 156 4.33 20.00 25.25
N THR A 157 3.64 18.94 25.65
CA THR A 157 2.60 18.95 26.68
C THR A 157 2.94 17.85 27.70
N ARG A 158 2.07 17.67 28.71
CA ARG A 158 2.23 16.59 29.68
C ARG A 158 2.13 15.18 29.06
N ILE A 159 1.37 15.04 27.96
CA ILE A 159 1.08 13.75 27.32
C ILE A 159 1.85 13.62 25.99
N ILE A 160 1.93 14.71 25.23
CA ILE A 160 2.62 14.77 23.93
C ILE A 160 4.00 15.39 24.18
N VAL A 161 5.04 14.63 24.05
CA VAL A 161 6.41 15.10 24.28
C VAL A 161 7.03 15.71 23.02
N SER A 162 6.55 15.26 21.84
CA SER A 162 7.12 15.67 20.55
C SER A 162 6.09 15.56 19.41
N ASN A 163 6.44 16.09 18.26
CA ASN A 163 5.67 15.91 17.02
C ASN A 163 5.56 14.44 16.58
N TRP A 164 6.48 13.57 17.01
CA TRP A 164 6.37 12.13 16.79
C TRP A 164 5.16 11.57 17.52
N ASP A 165 5.01 11.89 18.80
CA ASP A 165 3.87 11.42 19.61
C ASP A 165 2.56 11.94 19.03
N LEU A 166 2.50 13.24 18.67
CA LEU A 166 1.30 13.86 18.12
C LEU A 166 0.88 13.18 16.81
N SER A 167 1.82 12.95 15.90
CA SER A 167 1.53 12.33 14.61
C SER A 167 1.02 10.90 14.75
N VAL A 168 1.64 10.10 15.62
CA VAL A 168 1.19 8.72 15.91
C VAL A 168 -0.18 8.70 16.57
N LEU A 169 -0.41 9.54 17.59
CA LEU A 169 -1.69 9.59 18.32
C LEU A 169 -2.85 9.96 17.39
N ARG A 170 -2.65 10.88 16.45
CA ARG A 170 -3.63 11.26 15.44
C ARG A 170 -3.95 10.12 14.48
N ALA A 171 -2.93 9.41 14.01
CA ALA A 171 -3.13 8.23 13.17
C ALA A 171 -3.90 7.13 13.93
N VAL A 172 -3.54 6.87 15.19
CA VAL A 172 -4.23 5.89 16.04
C VAL A 172 -5.69 6.30 16.31
N ALA A 173 -5.99 7.60 16.48
CA ALA A 173 -7.36 8.07 16.67
C ALA A 173 -8.24 7.72 15.46
N VAL A 174 -7.74 7.90 14.24
CA VAL A 174 -8.47 7.52 13.01
C VAL A 174 -8.62 5.99 12.90
N VAL A 175 -7.58 5.21 13.23
CA VAL A 175 -7.68 3.73 13.25
C VAL A 175 -8.77 3.27 14.21
N ARG A 176 -8.82 3.83 15.44
CA ARG A 176 -9.85 3.50 16.43
C ARG A 176 -11.26 3.87 15.98
N ALA A 177 -11.40 5.02 15.33
CA ALA A 177 -12.68 5.41 14.76
C ALA A 177 -13.10 4.47 13.62
N PHE A 178 -12.20 4.08 12.75
CA PHE A 178 -12.46 3.09 11.69
C PHE A 178 -12.85 1.72 12.27
N GLU A 179 -12.16 1.27 13.32
CA GLU A 179 -12.50 0.04 14.04
C GLU A 179 -13.89 0.11 14.64
N LEU A 180 -14.25 1.23 15.27
CA LEU A 180 -15.57 1.49 15.83
C LEU A 180 -16.67 1.37 14.76
N PHE A 181 -16.42 1.84 13.54
CA PHE A 181 -17.33 1.75 12.39
C PHE A 181 -17.20 0.45 11.58
N GLY A 182 -16.51 -0.55 12.13
CA GLY A 182 -16.50 -1.93 11.62
C GLY A 182 -15.48 -2.21 10.52
N VAL A 183 -14.45 -1.38 10.37
CA VAL A 183 -13.29 -1.70 9.52
C VAL A 183 -12.42 -2.73 10.25
N ALA A 184 -12.05 -3.82 9.56
CA ALA A 184 -11.29 -4.91 10.16
C ALA A 184 -9.88 -4.44 10.62
N PRO A 185 -9.53 -4.54 11.92
CA PRO A 185 -8.29 -3.99 12.46
C PRO A 185 -7.03 -4.66 11.88
N GLN A 186 -7.13 -5.93 11.47
CA GLN A 186 -5.99 -6.70 10.94
C GLN A 186 -5.38 -6.13 9.66
N ARG A 187 -6.12 -5.28 8.94
CA ARG A 187 -5.65 -4.65 7.70
C ARG A 187 -5.26 -3.18 7.86
N MET A 188 -5.34 -2.67 9.09
CA MET A 188 -5.02 -1.27 9.39
C MET A 188 -3.67 -1.13 10.10
N ALA A 189 -2.91 -0.12 9.71
CA ALA A 189 -1.70 0.29 10.41
C ALA A 189 -1.72 1.80 10.67
N ALA A 190 -1.25 2.22 11.85
CA ALA A 190 -1.05 3.63 12.20
C ALA A 190 0.44 3.96 12.16
N VAL A 191 0.81 5.00 11.42
CA VAL A 191 2.20 5.44 11.25
C VAL A 191 2.29 6.95 11.51
N GLY A 192 3.27 7.39 12.29
CA GLY A 192 3.56 8.80 12.49
C GLY A 192 4.87 9.18 11.82
N PHE A 193 4.90 10.30 11.13
CA PHE A 193 6.11 10.81 10.46
C PHE A 193 6.63 12.14 11.03
N SER A 194 5.95 12.67 12.07
CA SER A 194 6.30 13.99 12.57
C SER A 194 6.31 15.01 11.42
N TYR A 195 7.29 15.91 11.36
CA TYR A 195 7.50 16.86 10.27
C TYR A 195 8.52 16.38 9.21
N HIS A 196 8.95 15.11 9.26
CA HIS A 196 10.04 14.61 8.43
C HIS A 196 9.63 14.21 7.01
N LYS A 197 8.31 14.17 6.72
CA LYS A 197 7.77 13.97 5.37
C LYS A 197 6.82 15.11 5.01
N PRO A 198 7.31 16.33 4.82
CA PRO A 198 6.48 17.48 4.48
C PRO A 198 6.06 17.42 3.02
N LEU A 199 4.87 17.97 2.69
CA LEU A 199 4.42 18.23 1.31
C LEU A 199 5.12 19.45 0.73
N PHE A 200 5.31 20.48 1.55
CA PHE A 200 5.96 21.74 1.22
C PHE A 200 6.98 22.09 2.30
N ALA A 201 7.97 22.91 1.95
CA ALA A 201 8.87 23.48 2.94
C ALA A 201 8.07 24.23 4.03
N ASN A 202 8.48 24.13 5.31
CA ASN A 202 7.77 24.78 6.43
C ASN A 202 8.14 26.29 6.54
N ASP A 203 8.10 27.02 5.43
CA ASP A 203 8.55 28.41 5.28
C ASP A 203 7.41 29.45 5.35
N SER A 204 6.16 28.99 5.26
CA SER A 204 4.96 29.82 5.38
C SER A 204 3.89 29.13 6.21
N ASP A 205 2.93 29.91 6.71
CA ASP A 205 1.80 29.36 7.48
C ASP A 205 0.89 28.50 6.61
N GLU A 206 0.76 28.83 5.33
CA GLU A 206 0.00 28.04 4.35
C GLU A 206 0.64 26.66 4.13
N HIS A 207 1.97 26.63 3.99
CA HIS A 207 2.71 25.39 3.84
C HIS A 207 2.67 24.53 5.11
N ARG A 208 2.80 25.15 6.30
CA ARG A 208 2.63 24.46 7.56
C ARG A 208 1.23 23.86 7.71
N LEU A 209 0.20 24.63 7.32
CA LEU A 209 -1.19 24.15 7.31
C LEU A 209 -1.36 22.92 6.42
N ALA A 210 -0.79 22.92 5.22
CA ALA A 210 -0.83 21.79 4.30
C ALA A 210 -0.03 20.57 4.82
N ASN A 211 1.06 20.82 5.57
CA ASN A 211 1.87 19.76 6.19
C ASN A 211 1.15 19.10 7.36
N ARG A 212 0.29 19.83 8.12
CA ARG A 212 -0.56 19.28 9.19
C ARG A 212 -1.72 18.50 8.58
N ARG A 213 -1.51 17.21 8.33
CA ARG A 213 -2.49 16.33 7.67
C ARG A 213 -2.48 14.92 8.24
N VAL A 214 -3.55 14.20 7.97
CA VAL A 214 -3.61 12.74 8.05
C VAL A 214 -3.86 12.20 6.64
N GLU A 215 -3.10 11.21 6.24
CA GLU A 215 -3.28 10.50 4.97
C GLU A 215 -3.78 9.08 5.26
N ILE A 216 -4.85 8.68 4.57
CA ILE A 216 -5.36 7.31 4.58
C ILE A 216 -4.98 6.71 3.24
N LEU A 217 -4.11 5.71 3.27
CA LEU A 217 -3.57 5.05 2.09
C LEU A 217 -4.23 3.68 1.95
N ILE A 218 -4.93 3.45 0.84
CA ILE A 218 -5.57 2.17 0.52
C ILE A 218 -4.76 1.52 -0.60
N LYS A 219 -4.21 0.34 -0.36
CA LYS A 219 -3.43 -0.38 -1.36
C LYS A 219 -4.33 -0.95 -2.44
N GLN A 220 -4.03 -0.67 -3.70
CA GLN A 220 -4.70 -1.29 -4.85
C GLN A 220 -4.04 -2.67 -5.13
N GLY A 221 -4.82 -3.62 -5.63
CA GLY A 221 -4.32 -4.96 -5.96
C GLY A 221 -4.70 -6.03 -4.94
N SER A 222 -4.37 -7.30 -5.23
CA SER A 222 -4.76 -8.43 -4.41
C SER A 222 -4.06 -8.40 -3.04
N VAL A 223 -4.83 -8.72 -2.02
CA VAL A 223 -4.38 -8.79 -0.63
C VAL A 223 -3.45 -9.99 -0.47
N ASN A 224 -2.15 -9.76 -0.62
CA ASN A 224 -1.16 -10.69 -0.13
C ASN A 224 -0.99 -10.38 1.37
N GLN A 225 -1.75 -11.05 2.25
CA GLN A 225 -1.70 -10.84 3.69
C GLN A 225 -0.51 -11.62 4.29
N PRO A 226 0.66 -11.02 4.48
CA PRO A 226 1.81 -11.74 5.04
C PRO A 226 1.62 -12.10 6.53
N TRP A 227 0.62 -11.54 7.23
CA TRP A 227 0.33 -11.79 8.65
C TRP A 227 -0.86 -12.72 8.91
N ALA A 228 -1.61 -13.12 7.89
CA ALA A 228 -2.55 -14.22 7.99
C ALA A 228 -1.78 -15.55 8.03
N ARG A 229 -0.85 -15.68 8.99
CA ARG A 229 -0.34 -17.01 9.35
C ARG A 229 -1.46 -17.73 10.05
N GLU A 230 -1.89 -18.85 9.46
CA GLU A 230 -2.75 -19.82 10.11
C GLU A 230 -2.24 -20.05 11.52
N GLU A 231 -2.97 -19.57 12.53
CA GLU A 231 -2.81 -20.06 13.89
C GLU A 231 -3.25 -21.52 13.90
N THR A 232 -2.30 -22.41 13.64
CA THR A 232 -2.41 -23.82 13.98
C THR A 232 -2.40 -23.88 15.50
N VAL A 233 -3.56 -23.66 16.11
CA VAL A 233 -3.78 -24.00 17.52
C VAL A 233 -3.66 -25.52 17.63
N LYS A 234 -2.62 -25.96 18.31
CA LYS A 234 -2.44 -27.32 18.78
C LYS A 234 -3.25 -27.56 20.04
#